data_c250176b816205cac855f76fe09dc74c
#
_entry.id   c250176b816205cac855f76fe09dc74c
#
_cell.length_a   1.000
_cell.length_b   1.000
_cell.length_c   1.000
_cell.angle_alpha   90.00
_cell.angle_beta   90.00
_cell.angle_gamma   90.00
#
_symmetry.space_group_name_H-M   'P 1'
#
loop_
_entity.id
_entity.type
_entity.pdbx_description
1 polymer ?
#
loop_
_entity_poly.entity_id
_entity_poly.type
_entity_poly.pdbx_seq_one_letter_code
_entity_poly.pdbx_strand_id
1 'polypeptide(L)'
;WRKNRQDKAVSRKLPSMLANRLISKVGGVHIHDYGCTLKAYRKRVMDHVHLYGEMHRFIPIYAHWAGGKVTEIVVNHRPRTAGVSKYGIGRTFKVLLDLLTVKLLGTYATKPIYFFGGFGFLSCAAGFLVALTAVADKVSSVYWGVEVFYNHRFSLMLLAVFMGLLGVQSIMLGLLAELQVRTYHETQDKPIYLVEEIVSEANHGQSPQAMKGSEACAELPA
;
A
#
# COMPACT_ATOMS: atom_id res chain seq x y z
N TRP A 1 -15.90 17.61 -3.70
CA TRP A 1 -15.61 17.50 -2.26
C TRP A 1 -16.47 18.45 -1.42
N ARG A 2 -16.72 18.09 -0.16
CA ARG A 2 -17.60 18.83 0.76
C ARG A 2 -16.83 19.94 1.47
N LYS A 3 -16.76 21.13 0.87
CA LYS A 3 -16.02 22.28 1.43
C LYS A 3 -16.58 22.71 2.80
N ASN A 4 -17.91 22.85 2.90
CA ASN A 4 -18.59 23.31 4.13
C ASN A 4 -19.23 22.13 4.86
N ARG A 5 -18.40 21.26 5.48
CA ARG A 5 -18.90 20.11 6.27
C ARG A 5 -19.52 20.61 7.58
N GLN A 6 -20.78 20.23 7.80
CA GLN A 6 -21.54 20.54 9.04
C GLN A 6 -21.38 19.43 10.11
N ASP A 7 -20.32 18.64 10.04
CA ASP A 7 -20.01 17.60 11.02
C ASP A 7 -19.35 18.17 12.29
N LYS A 8 -19.49 17.48 13.43
CA LYS A 8 -18.80 17.82 14.69
C LYS A 8 -17.28 17.94 14.47
N ALA A 9 -16.70 19.08 14.88
CA ALA A 9 -15.33 19.45 14.52
C ALA A 9 -14.29 18.45 15.06
N VAL A 10 -14.31 18.14 16.34
CA VAL A 10 -13.27 17.34 17.02
C VAL A 10 -13.43 15.85 16.73
N SER A 11 -14.64 15.30 16.86
CA SER A 11 -14.86 13.86 16.78
C SER A 11 -14.88 13.29 15.36
N ARG A 12 -15.11 14.12 14.32
CA ARG A 12 -15.26 13.64 12.94
C ARG A 12 -14.40 14.38 11.92
N LYS A 13 -14.23 15.72 12.03
CA LYS A 13 -13.43 16.46 11.05
C LYS A 13 -11.95 16.16 11.18
N LEU A 14 -11.39 16.22 12.40
CA LEU A 14 -9.97 15.97 12.64
C LEU A 14 -9.52 14.56 12.20
N PRO A 15 -10.15 13.46 12.64
CA PRO A 15 -9.77 12.11 12.19
C PRO A 15 -9.93 11.93 10.67
N SER A 16 -10.98 12.53 10.08
CA SER A 16 -11.20 12.48 8.64
C SER A 16 -10.15 13.25 7.86
N MET A 17 -9.72 14.43 8.32
CA MET A 17 -8.67 15.21 7.69
C MET A 17 -7.33 14.49 7.75
N LEU A 18 -6.98 13.94 8.92
CA LEU A 18 -5.75 13.16 9.09
C LEU A 18 -5.76 11.91 8.18
N ALA A 19 -6.87 11.17 8.16
CA ALA A 19 -7.04 10.02 7.28
C ALA A 19 -6.92 10.40 5.80
N ASN A 20 -7.60 11.48 5.36
CA ASN A 20 -7.52 11.93 3.96
C ASN A 20 -6.09 12.35 3.58
N ARG A 21 -5.38 13.06 4.47
CA ARG A 21 -3.98 13.46 4.25
C ARG A 21 -3.06 12.25 4.14
N LEU A 22 -3.27 11.25 5.00
CA LEU A 22 -2.51 10.00 4.98
C LEU A 22 -2.79 9.20 3.70
N ILE A 23 -4.08 9.08 3.31
CA ILE A 23 -4.51 8.40 2.08
C ILE A 23 -3.90 9.10 0.85
N SER A 24 -3.95 10.44 0.79
CA SER A 24 -3.36 11.22 -0.31
C SER A 24 -1.85 11.00 -0.42
N LYS A 25 -1.13 11.01 0.71
CA LYS A 25 0.32 10.79 0.75
C LYS A 25 0.70 9.38 0.31
N VAL A 26 -0.07 8.38 0.73
CA VAL A 26 0.19 6.97 0.42
C VAL A 26 -0.22 6.60 -1.00
N GLY A 27 -1.39 7.09 -1.45
CA GLY A 27 -1.95 6.77 -2.76
C GLY A 27 -1.42 7.62 -3.92
N GLY A 28 -0.66 8.69 -3.62
CA GLY A 28 -0.13 9.60 -4.66
C GLY A 28 -1.18 10.53 -5.30
N VAL A 29 -2.43 10.49 -4.85
CA VAL A 29 -3.54 11.29 -5.39
C VAL A 29 -3.97 12.31 -4.34
N HIS A 30 -3.86 13.60 -4.65
CA HIS A 30 -4.24 14.66 -3.72
C HIS A 30 -5.72 14.99 -3.84
N ILE A 31 -6.53 14.47 -2.91
CA ILE A 31 -7.97 14.73 -2.80
C ILE A 31 -8.29 15.17 -1.37
N HIS A 32 -9.12 16.20 -1.25
CA HIS A 32 -9.55 16.74 0.05
C HIS A 32 -10.53 15.84 0.80
N ASP A 33 -11.36 15.05 0.07
CA ASP A 33 -12.40 14.24 0.70
C ASP A 33 -12.61 12.89 0.02
N TYR A 34 -11.85 11.89 0.43
CA TYR A 34 -12.02 10.50 0.01
C TYR A 34 -13.34 9.87 0.49
N GLY A 35 -13.93 10.43 1.55
CA GLY A 35 -15.16 9.95 2.15
C GLY A 35 -16.44 10.44 1.47
N CYS A 36 -16.35 11.29 0.43
CA CYS A 36 -17.50 11.72 -0.34
C CYS A 36 -18.06 10.55 -1.15
N THR A 37 -19.37 10.33 -1.07
CA THR A 37 -20.07 9.26 -1.80
C THR A 37 -20.36 9.63 -3.25
N LEU A 38 -20.44 10.94 -3.55
CA LEU A 38 -20.67 11.42 -4.91
C LEU A 38 -19.38 11.34 -5.71
N LYS A 39 -19.31 10.37 -6.60
CA LYS A 39 -18.14 10.09 -7.46
C LYS A 39 -18.65 9.72 -8.86
N ALA A 40 -17.97 10.21 -9.89
CA ALA A 40 -18.24 9.88 -11.27
C ALA A 40 -16.95 9.38 -11.93
N TYR A 41 -17.05 8.34 -12.72
CA TYR A 41 -15.92 7.70 -13.40
C TYR A 41 -16.26 7.44 -14.86
N ARG A 42 -15.27 7.56 -15.73
CA ARG A 42 -15.42 7.08 -17.12
C ARG A 42 -15.38 5.55 -17.11
N LYS A 43 -16.27 4.94 -17.89
CA LYS A 43 -16.38 3.47 -17.99
C LYS A 43 -15.02 2.83 -18.34
N ARG A 44 -14.31 3.37 -19.35
CA ARG A 44 -12.98 2.89 -19.77
C ARG A 44 -11.98 2.74 -18.61
N VAL A 45 -12.00 3.65 -17.63
CA VAL A 45 -11.14 3.57 -16.45
C VAL A 45 -11.60 2.49 -15.49
N MET A 46 -12.93 2.37 -15.33
CA MET A 46 -13.50 1.40 -14.38
C MET A 46 -13.40 -0.05 -14.86
N ASP A 47 -13.34 -0.30 -16.15
CA ASP A 47 -13.18 -1.63 -16.73
C ASP A 47 -11.85 -2.29 -16.30
N HIS A 48 -10.83 -1.47 -15.92
CA HIS A 48 -9.53 -1.93 -15.41
C HIS A 48 -9.40 -1.91 -13.88
N VAL A 49 -10.44 -1.47 -13.16
CA VAL A 49 -10.42 -1.36 -11.69
C VAL A 49 -11.14 -2.54 -11.07
N HIS A 50 -10.38 -3.46 -10.50
CA HIS A 50 -10.93 -4.58 -9.74
C HIS A 50 -10.89 -4.26 -8.24
N LEU A 51 -12.07 -4.20 -7.61
CA LEU A 51 -12.22 -3.88 -6.20
C LEU A 51 -12.44 -5.15 -5.38
N TYR A 52 -11.73 -5.25 -4.27
CA TYR A 52 -11.89 -6.31 -3.29
C TYR A 52 -12.31 -5.74 -1.94
N GLY A 53 -13.27 -6.34 -1.28
CA GLY A 53 -13.72 -5.93 0.05
C GLY A 53 -14.18 -4.47 0.14
N GLU A 54 -13.80 -3.78 1.20
CA GLU A 54 -14.23 -2.39 1.49
C GLU A 54 -13.39 -1.31 0.77
N MET A 55 -12.75 -1.63 -0.34
CA MET A 55 -11.84 -0.71 -1.05
C MET A 55 -12.53 0.42 -1.81
N HIS A 56 -13.88 0.52 -1.73
CA HIS A 56 -14.67 1.58 -2.40
C HIS A 56 -14.21 3.02 -2.06
N ARG A 57 -13.55 3.23 -0.93
CA ARG A 57 -12.98 4.52 -0.56
C ARG A 57 -11.77 4.89 -1.41
N PHE A 58 -11.00 3.91 -1.83
CA PHE A 58 -9.73 4.08 -2.54
C PHE A 58 -9.88 4.02 -4.06
N ILE A 59 -11.09 3.92 -4.61
CA ILE A 59 -11.34 3.92 -6.07
C ILE A 59 -10.59 5.05 -6.80
N PRO A 60 -10.51 6.30 -6.30
CA PRO A 60 -9.74 7.34 -6.98
C PRO A 60 -8.25 7.00 -7.15
N ILE A 61 -7.67 6.25 -6.22
CA ILE A 61 -6.28 5.80 -6.29
C ILE A 61 -6.14 4.73 -7.39
N TYR A 62 -7.02 3.74 -7.40
CA TYR A 62 -7.03 2.70 -8.43
C TYR A 62 -7.27 3.28 -9.83
N ALA A 63 -8.21 4.25 -9.94
CA ALA A 63 -8.46 4.96 -11.18
C ALA A 63 -7.23 5.74 -11.67
N HIS A 64 -6.47 6.32 -10.75
CA HIS A 64 -5.21 6.98 -11.07
C HIS A 64 -4.13 6.00 -11.54
N TRP A 65 -3.99 4.85 -10.88
CA TRP A 65 -3.07 3.79 -11.31
C TRP A 65 -3.43 3.19 -12.67
N ALA A 66 -4.73 3.19 -13.02
CA ALA A 66 -5.21 2.83 -14.35
C ALA A 66 -5.06 3.96 -15.39
N GLY A 67 -4.23 4.99 -15.14
CA GLY A 67 -3.98 6.11 -16.05
C GLY A 67 -5.04 7.22 -16.03
N GLY A 68 -6.07 7.12 -15.16
CA GLY A 68 -7.12 8.14 -15.05
C GLY A 68 -6.64 9.41 -14.38
N LYS A 69 -7.01 10.58 -14.97
CA LYS A 69 -6.82 11.89 -14.33
C LYS A 69 -7.95 12.15 -13.35
N VAL A 70 -7.60 12.44 -12.08
CA VAL A 70 -8.55 12.68 -10.99
C VAL A 70 -8.68 14.17 -10.73
N THR A 71 -9.91 14.65 -10.61
CA THR A 71 -10.23 16.04 -10.24
C THR A 71 -11.33 16.09 -9.21
N GLU A 72 -11.49 17.23 -8.52
CA GLU A 72 -12.51 17.44 -7.51
C GLU A 72 -13.42 18.62 -7.88
N ILE A 73 -14.70 18.44 -7.62
CA ILE A 73 -15.72 19.49 -7.76
C ILE A 73 -16.33 19.73 -6.39
N VAL A 74 -16.54 21.00 -6.03
CA VAL A 74 -17.19 21.37 -4.78
C VAL A 74 -18.68 21.01 -4.82
N VAL A 75 -19.13 20.28 -3.80
CA VAL A 75 -20.54 19.89 -3.66
C VAL A 75 -21.12 20.37 -2.34
N ASN A 76 -22.42 20.73 -2.35
CA ASN A 76 -23.12 21.14 -1.15
C ASN A 76 -23.37 19.93 -0.24
N HIS A 77 -22.99 20.08 1.02
CA HIS A 77 -23.26 19.08 2.05
C HIS A 77 -24.45 19.54 2.89
N ARG A 78 -25.53 18.75 2.84
CA ARG A 78 -26.70 18.95 3.70
C ARG A 78 -26.55 18.15 4.99
N PRO A 79 -26.96 18.68 6.15
CA PRO A 79 -26.99 17.91 7.38
C PRO A 79 -27.98 16.75 7.25
N ARG A 80 -27.69 15.68 7.97
CA ARG A 80 -28.59 14.51 7.99
C ARG A 80 -29.87 14.88 8.72
N THR A 81 -31.01 14.69 8.09
CA THR A 81 -32.34 15.01 8.64
C THR A 81 -32.88 13.90 9.55
N ALA A 82 -32.45 12.62 9.38
CA ALA A 82 -32.91 11.50 10.16
C ALA A 82 -31.78 10.47 10.41
N GLY A 83 -31.89 9.74 11.52
CA GLY A 83 -31.00 8.62 11.88
C GLY A 83 -29.71 9.04 12.60
N VAL A 84 -29.13 8.09 13.36
CA VAL A 84 -27.87 8.24 14.10
C VAL A 84 -26.73 7.63 13.29
N SER A 85 -25.56 8.26 13.35
CA SER A 85 -24.37 7.72 12.68
C SER A 85 -23.87 6.45 13.38
N LYS A 86 -23.86 5.34 12.68
CA LYS A 86 -23.33 4.05 13.15
C LYS A 86 -21.79 3.96 13.14
N TYR A 87 -21.08 5.06 12.85
CA TYR A 87 -19.63 5.02 12.66
C TYR A 87 -18.89 5.40 13.94
N GLY A 88 -18.21 4.43 14.54
CA GLY A 88 -17.33 4.59 15.71
C GLY A 88 -15.83 4.65 15.34
N ILE A 89 -14.99 4.83 16.37
CA ILE A 89 -13.51 4.91 16.28
C ILE A 89 -12.89 3.64 15.65
N GLY A 90 -13.51 2.46 15.84
CA GLY A 90 -13.05 1.20 15.24
C GLY A 90 -12.93 1.22 13.71
N ARG A 91 -13.70 2.10 13.03
CA ARG A 91 -13.56 2.28 11.59
C ARG A 91 -12.24 2.93 11.19
N THR A 92 -11.68 3.79 12.02
CA THR A 92 -10.38 4.45 11.73
C THR A 92 -9.27 3.40 11.67
N PHE A 93 -9.31 2.41 12.57
CA PHE A 93 -8.35 1.31 12.55
C PHE A 93 -8.49 0.44 11.30
N LYS A 94 -9.74 0.09 10.90
CA LYS A 94 -9.98 -0.62 9.65
C LYS A 94 -9.45 0.13 8.43
N VAL A 95 -9.74 1.43 8.34
CA VAL A 95 -9.22 2.27 7.24
C VAL A 95 -7.70 2.33 7.22
N LEU A 96 -7.04 2.29 8.38
CA LEU A 96 -5.57 2.24 8.46
C LEU A 96 -5.02 0.92 7.92
N LEU A 97 -5.63 -0.21 8.27
CA LEU A 97 -5.26 -1.53 7.73
C LEU A 97 -5.52 -1.60 6.22
N ASP A 98 -6.68 -1.12 5.76
CA ASP A 98 -7.01 -1.06 4.32
C ASP A 98 -5.98 -0.19 3.57
N LEU A 99 -5.56 0.93 4.17
CA LEU A 99 -4.56 1.80 3.59
C LEU A 99 -3.18 1.13 3.51
N LEU A 100 -2.82 0.33 4.51
CA LEU A 100 -1.60 -0.48 4.49
C LEU A 100 -1.65 -1.47 3.32
N THR A 101 -2.79 -2.12 3.13
CA THR A 101 -3.02 -3.04 2.00
C THR A 101 -2.90 -2.31 0.65
N VAL A 102 -3.52 -1.14 0.51
CA VAL A 102 -3.43 -0.32 -0.70
C VAL A 102 -1.98 0.11 -0.96
N LYS A 103 -1.24 0.50 0.09
CA LYS A 103 0.18 0.85 -0.02
C LYS A 103 1.01 -0.33 -0.51
N LEU A 104 0.78 -1.50 0.08
CA LEU A 104 1.50 -2.72 -0.27
C LEU A 104 1.22 -3.11 -1.73
N LEU A 105 -0.06 -3.11 -2.13
CA LEU A 105 -0.48 -3.40 -3.50
C LEU A 105 0.02 -2.35 -4.51
N GLY A 106 0.01 -1.06 -4.17
CA GLY A 106 0.41 -0.02 -5.12
C GLY A 106 1.91 0.17 -5.30
N THR A 107 2.68 -0.03 -4.22
CA THR A 107 4.13 0.23 -4.25
C THR A 107 4.94 -1.05 -4.43
N TYR A 108 4.49 -2.15 -3.84
CA TYR A 108 5.24 -3.41 -3.76
C TYR A 108 4.53 -4.59 -4.43
N ALA A 109 3.45 -4.32 -5.20
CA ALA A 109 2.71 -5.37 -5.90
C ALA A 109 3.58 -6.20 -6.86
N THR A 110 4.57 -5.58 -7.47
CA THR A 110 5.46 -6.27 -8.41
C THR A 110 6.69 -6.87 -7.75
N LYS A 111 7.15 -6.33 -6.61
CA LYS A 111 8.39 -6.76 -5.95
C LYS A 111 8.30 -6.63 -4.42
N PRO A 112 7.50 -7.45 -3.74
CA PRO A 112 7.33 -7.40 -2.29
C PRO A 112 8.62 -7.74 -1.53
N ILE A 113 9.56 -8.44 -2.16
CA ILE A 113 10.86 -8.80 -1.57
C ILE A 113 11.66 -7.56 -1.11
N TYR A 114 11.52 -6.40 -1.77
CA TYR A 114 12.25 -5.21 -1.34
C TYR A 114 11.79 -4.67 0.02
N PHE A 115 10.50 -4.79 0.31
CA PHE A 115 9.97 -4.36 1.62
C PHE A 115 10.37 -5.32 2.73
N PHE A 116 10.03 -6.59 2.57
CA PHE A 116 10.29 -7.61 3.59
C PHE A 116 11.78 -7.95 3.69
N GLY A 117 12.48 -8.03 2.57
CA GLY A 117 13.92 -8.29 2.53
C GLY A 117 14.73 -7.15 3.13
N GLY A 118 14.38 -5.89 2.84
CA GLY A 118 15.04 -4.72 3.45
C GLY A 118 14.88 -4.68 4.96
N PHE A 119 13.65 -4.91 5.46
CA PHE A 119 13.39 -5.03 6.89
C PHE A 119 14.13 -6.22 7.52
N GLY A 120 14.12 -7.37 6.84
CA GLY A 120 14.81 -8.57 7.29
C GLY A 120 16.31 -8.39 7.38
N PHE A 121 16.93 -7.79 6.36
CA PHE A 121 18.35 -7.48 6.37
C PHE A 121 18.73 -6.51 7.49
N LEU A 122 17.95 -5.45 7.68
CA LEU A 122 18.16 -4.49 8.78
C LEU A 122 18.05 -5.15 10.16
N SER A 123 17.07 -6.03 10.34
CA SER A 123 16.87 -6.78 11.59
C SER A 123 18.03 -7.74 11.85
N CYS A 124 18.50 -8.47 10.84
CA CYS A 124 19.69 -9.32 10.96
C CYS A 124 20.95 -8.54 11.30
N ALA A 125 21.16 -7.39 10.63
CA ALA A 125 22.30 -6.52 10.91
C ALA A 125 22.26 -5.96 12.35
N ALA A 126 21.08 -5.52 12.80
CA ALA A 126 20.90 -5.06 14.17
C ALA A 126 21.13 -6.18 15.18
N GLY A 127 20.60 -7.38 14.96
CA GLY A 127 20.85 -8.56 15.77
C GLY A 127 22.33 -8.92 15.85
N PHE A 128 23.02 -8.87 14.72
CA PHE A 128 24.47 -9.09 14.66
C PHE A 128 25.26 -8.06 15.49
N LEU A 129 24.90 -6.78 15.38
CA LEU A 129 25.54 -5.73 16.18
C LEU A 129 25.30 -5.93 17.69
N VAL A 130 24.08 -6.29 18.08
CA VAL A 130 23.77 -6.60 19.50
C VAL A 130 24.58 -7.82 19.97
N ALA A 131 24.70 -8.86 19.16
CA ALA A 131 25.54 -10.01 19.48
C ALA A 131 27.02 -9.61 19.66
N LEU A 132 27.52 -8.77 18.75
CA LEU A 132 28.90 -8.29 18.81
C LEU A 132 29.17 -7.49 20.10
N THR A 133 28.24 -6.62 20.52
CA THR A 133 28.37 -5.88 21.81
C THR A 133 28.37 -6.82 23.01
N ALA A 134 27.54 -7.85 23.01
CA ALA A 134 27.49 -8.84 24.09
C ALA A 134 28.81 -9.66 24.18
N VAL A 135 29.37 -10.02 23.02
CA VAL A 135 30.67 -10.71 22.95
C VAL A 135 31.83 -9.79 23.38
N ALA A 136 31.83 -8.53 22.91
CA ALA A 136 32.84 -7.56 23.29
C ALA A 136 32.84 -7.28 24.81
N ASP A 137 31.67 -7.17 25.44
CA ASP A 137 31.51 -7.03 26.87
C ASP A 137 32.05 -8.27 27.62
N LYS A 138 31.83 -9.48 27.10
CA LYS A 138 32.38 -10.70 27.67
C LYS A 138 33.92 -10.73 27.59
N VAL A 139 34.48 -10.32 26.46
CA VAL A 139 35.92 -10.26 26.24
C VAL A 139 36.55 -9.20 27.17
N SER A 140 35.96 -8.01 27.29
CA SER A 140 36.45 -6.95 28.17
C SER A 140 36.43 -7.36 29.64
N SER A 141 35.39 -8.08 30.06
CA SER A 141 35.28 -8.65 31.41
C SER A 141 36.42 -9.62 31.72
N VAL A 142 36.77 -10.47 30.76
CA VAL A 142 37.83 -11.49 30.96
C VAL A 142 39.23 -10.89 30.98
N TYR A 143 39.53 -9.91 30.12
CA TYR A 143 40.90 -9.37 29.95
C TYR A 143 41.17 -8.13 30.79
N TRP A 144 40.18 -7.27 31.02
CA TRP A 144 40.38 -6.00 31.75
C TRP A 144 39.54 -5.86 33.00
N GLY A 145 38.71 -6.86 33.37
CA GLY A 145 37.83 -6.81 34.50
C GLY A 145 36.73 -5.74 34.45
N VAL A 146 36.49 -5.19 33.25
CA VAL A 146 35.46 -4.17 33.05
C VAL A 146 34.18 -4.84 32.55
N GLU A 147 33.13 -4.70 33.34
CA GLU A 147 31.80 -5.26 33.01
C GLU A 147 30.77 -4.13 32.92
N VAL A 148 30.31 -3.84 31.70
CA VAL A 148 29.29 -2.78 31.46
C VAL A 148 27.88 -3.37 31.52
N PHE A 149 27.66 -4.56 30.98
CA PHE A 149 26.35 -5.19 30.83
C PHE A 149 26.19 -6.51 31.58
N TYR A 150 26.89 -6.72 32.69
CA TYR A 150 26.90 -7.99 33.44
C TYR A 150 25.48 -8.54 33.67
N ASN A 151 24.58 -7.73 34.24
CA ASN A 151 23.22 -8.15 34.57
C ASN A 151 22.31 -8.32 33.32
N HIS A 152 22.69 -7.78 32.17
CA HIS A 152 21.86 -7.78 30.96
C HIS A 152 22.43 -8.63 29.82
N ARG A 153 23.57 -9.28 30.02
CA ARG A 153 24.29 -10.06 29.00
C ARG A 153 23.41 -11.17 28.40
N PHE A 154 22.69 -11.90 29.23
CA PHE A 154 21.76 -12.94 28.78
C PHE A 154 20.62 -12.34 27.95
N SER A 155 20.05 -11.22 28.41
CA SER A 155 18.98 -10.51 27.71
C SER A 155 19.45 -9.97 26.34
N LEU A 156 20.69 -9.48 26.25
CA LEU A 156 21.27 -9.03 24.97
C LEU A 156 21.47 -10.19 24.00
N MET A 157 21.98 -11.33 24.47
CA MET A 157 22.10 -12.52 23.62
C MET A 157 20.75 -13.01 23.11
N LEU A 158 19.74 -13.05 23.99
CA LEU A 158 18.38 -13.44 23.61
C LEU A 158 17.78 -12.47 22.60
N LEU A 159 17.98 -11.17 22.80
CA LEU A 159 17.54 -10.13 21.86
C LEU A 159 18.22 -10.28 20.49
N ALA A 160 19.52 -10.57 20.46
CA ALA A 160 20.27 -10.78 19.22
C ALA A 160 19.72 -11.98 18.43
N VAL A 161 19.47 -13.11 19.11
CA VAL A 161 18.87 -14.29 18.49
C VAL A 161 17.47 -14.00 17.97
N PHE A 162 16.65 -13.32 18.76
CA PHE A 162 15.28 -12.96 18.37
C PHE A 162 15.27 -12.04 17.14
N MET A 163 16.14 -11.03 17.10
CA MET A 163 16.28 -10.14 15.93
C MET A 163 16.78 -10.88 14.69
N GLY A 164 17.71 -11.81 14.86
CA GLY A 164 18.19 -12.65 13.77
C GLY A 164 17.08 -13.53 13.19
N LEU A 165 16.31 -14.20 14.04
CA LEU A 165 15.17 -15.03 13.63
C LEU A 165 14.10 -14.21 12.93
N LEU A 166 13.73 -13.04 13.47
CA LEU A 166 12.79 -12.11 12.81
C LEU A 166 13.30 -11.67 11.44
N GLY A 167 14.59 -11.41 11.32
CA GLY A 167 15.20 -11.02 10.05
C GLY A 167 15.09 -12.11 9.00
N VAL A 168 15.50 -13.33 9.34
CA VAL A 168 15.39 -14.50 8.44
C VAL A 168 13.93 -14.77 8.07
N GLN A 169 13.03 -14.76 9.05
CA GLN A 169 11.60 -14.97 8.80
C GLN A 169 11.01 -13.92 7.87
N SER A 170 11.40 -12.65 8.02
CA SER A 170 10.95 -11.57 7.15
C SER A 170 11.44 -11.76 5.71
N ILE A 171 12.69 -12.16 5.51
CA ILE A 171 13.23 -12.49 4.16
C ILE A 171 12.46 -13.64 3.52
N MET A 172 12.19 -14.70 4.27
CA MET A 172 11.40 -15.85 3.78
C MET A 172 9.97 -15.46 3.40
N LEU A 173 9.32 -14.59 4.21
CA LEU A 173 8.01 -14.04 3.85
C LEU A 173 8.07 -13.19 2.57
N GLY A 174 9.15 -12.44 2.37
CA GLY A 174 9.36 -11.66 1.16
C GLY A 174 9.48 -12.52 -0.09
N LEU A 175 10.24 -13.63 -0.01
CA LEU A 175 10.36 -14.60 -1.08
C LEU A 175 9.02 -15.30 -1.38
N LEU A 176 8.30 -15.70 -0.34
CA LEU A 176 6.99 -16.34 -0.51
C LEU A 176 5.99 -15.37 -1.18
N ALA A 177 5.97 -14.09 -0.74
CA ALA A 177 5.13 -13.07 -1.34
C ALA A 177 5.48 -12.83 -2.82
N GLU A 178 6.76 -12.84 -3.18
CA GLU A 178 7.22 -12.70 -4.57
C GLU A 178 6.72 -13.87 -5.44
N LEU A 179 6.87 -15.10 -4.95
CA LEU A 179 6.35 -16.28 -5.64
C LEU A 179 4.83 -16.22 -5.82
N GLN A 180 4.11 -15.76 -4.79
CA GLN A 180 2.66 -15.67 -4.83
C GLN A 180 2.17 -14.61 -5.84
N VAL A 181 2.88 -13.49 -5.96
CA VAL A 181 2.58 -12.46 -6.98
C VAL A 181 2.78 -13.03 -8.39
N ARG A 182 3.88 -13.74 -8.64
CA ARG A 182 4.13 -14.37 -9.94
C ARG A 182 3.05 -15.39 -10.28
N THR A 183 2.76 -16.31 -9.37
CA THR A 183 1.70 -17.31 -9.55
C THR A 183 0.35 -16.66 -9.84
N TYR A 184 0.01 -15.55 -9.15
CA TYR A 184 -1.24 -14.82 -9.38
C TYR A 184 -1.34 -14.24 -10.80
N HIS A 185 -0.24 -13.67 -11.33
CA HIS A 185 -0.22 -13.14 -12.69
C HIS A 185 -0.28 -14.24 -13.76
N GLU A 186 0.46 -15.32 -13.55
CA GLU A 186 0.49 -16.46 -14.46
C GLU A 186 -0.85 -17.21 -14.53
N THR A 187 -1.54 -17.39 -13.41
CA THR A 187 -2.83 -18.12 -13.36
C THR A 187 -4.02 -17.33 -13.88
N GLN A 188 -3.94 -16.01 -13.91
CA GLN A 188 -5.07 -15.15 -14.30
C GLN A 188 -4.91 -14.49 -15.68
N ASP A 189 -3.83 -14.78 -16.40
CA ASP A 189 -3.49 -14.13 -17.69
C ASP A 189 -3.66 -12.61 -17.67
N LYS A 190 -3.39 -11.99 -16.50
CA LYS A 190 -3.52 -10.55 -16.35
C LYS A 190 -2.29 -9.83 -16.87
N PRO A 191 -2.45 -8.95 -17.85
CA PRO A 191 -1.33 -8.16 -18.34
C PRO A 191 -0.80 -7.26 -17.22
N ILE A 192 0.53 -7.17 -17.12
CA ILE A 192 1.23 -6.33 -16.13
C ILE A 192 1.11 -4.83 -16.48
N TYR A 193 0.72 -4.52 -17.73
CA TYR A 193 0.62 -3.17 -18.26
C TYR A 193 -0.73 -2.92 -18.94
N LEU A 194 -1.14 -1.67 -18.96
CA LEU A 194 -2.30 -1.21 -19.71
C LEU A 194 -1.82 -0.50 -20.97
N VAL A 195 -2.35 -0.92 -22.13
CA VAL A 195 -2.07 -0.26 -23.41
C VAL A 195 -2.98 0.96 -23.50
N GLU A 196 -2.40 2.15 -23.52
CA GLU A 196 -3.16 3.40 -23.68
C GLU A 196 -3.52 3.64 -25.15
N GLU A 197 -2.54 3.46 -26.06
CA GLU A 197 -2.71 3.68 -27.49
C GLU A 197 -1.71 2.82 -28.28
N ILE A 198 -2.16 2.23 -29.37
CA ILE A 198 -1.29 1.55 -30.35
C ILE A 198 -1.09 2.50 -31.50
N VAL A 199 0.10 3.08 -31.62
CA VAL A 199 0.49 3.94 -32.73
C VAL A 199 1.13 3.06 -33.81
N SER A 200 0.41 2.84 -34.93
CA SER A 200 0.95 2.19 -36.12
C SER A 200 1.15 3.24 -37.23
N GLU A 201 2.15 3.09 -38.05
CA GLU A 201 2.45 4.02 -39.18
C GLU A 201 1.28 4.16 -40.18
N ALA A 202 0.34 3.22 -40.18
CA ALA A 202 -0.85 3.27 -41.03
C ALA A 202 -1.92 4.30 -40.62
N ASN A 203 -1.80 4.92 -39.45
CA ASN A 203 -2.87 5.72 -38.84
C ASN A 203 -2.72 7.24 -39.02
N HIS A 204 -1.90 7.70 -39.98
CA HIS A 204 -1.77 9.14 -40.28
C HIS A 204 -3.01 9.78 -40.98
N GLY A 205 -4.12 9.08 -41.10
CA GLY A 205 -5.32 9.59 -41.79
C GLY A 205 -6.68 9.31 -41.20
N GLN A 206 -6.80 8.61 -40.05
CA GLN A 206 -8.11 8.27 -39.47
C GLN A 206 -8.21 8.66 -38.00
N SER A 207 -9.26 9.44 -37.69
CA SER A 207 -9.63 9.75 -36.28
C SER A 207 -9.94 8.49 -35.51
N PRO A 208 -9.68 8.45 -34.17
CA PRO A 208 -9.79 7.23 -33.39
C PRO A 208 -11.25 6.75 -33.27
N GLN A 209 -11.62 5.80 -34.12
CA GLN A 209 -12.81 4.99 -33.88
C GLN A 209 -12.47 3.91 -32.86
N ALA A 210 -13.33 3.83 -31.86
CA ALA A 210 -13.22 2.90 -30.74
C ALA A 210 -13.10 1.44 -31.23
N MET A 211 -11.90 0.90 -31.25
CA MET A 211 -11.71 -0.54 -31.41
C MET A 211 -12.20 -1.25 -30.13
N LYS A 212 -13.22 -2.05 -30.30
CA LYS A 212 -13.71 -2.99 -29.28
C LYS A 212 -12.56 -3.92 -28.89
N GLY A 213 -12.12 -3.83 -27.66
CA GLY A 213 -11.04 -4.64 -27.08
C GLY A 213 -11.49 -6.08 -26.79
N SER A 214 -11.66 -6.90 -27.81
CA SER A 214 -11.98 -8.33 -27.68
C SER A 214 -11.16 -9.23 -28.61
N GLU A 215 -10.41 -8.69 -29.58
CA GLU A 215 -9.79 -9.56 -30.58
C GLU A 215 -8.25 -9.46 -30.67
N ALA A 216 -7.61 -8.59 -29.90
CA ALA A 216 -6.16 -8.38 -29.99
C ALA A 216 -5.28 -9.34 -29.15
N CYS A 217 -5.87 -10.35 -28.47
CA CYS A 217 -5.11 -11.34 -27.71
C CYS A 217 -4.99 -12.71 -28.36
N ALA A 218 -5.46 -12.91 -29.60
CA ALA A 218 -5.57 -14.24 -30.21
C ALA A 218 -4.46 -14.64 -31.22
N GLU A 219 -3.54 -13.74 -31.61
CA GLU A 219 -2.52 -14.10 -32.60
C GLU A 219 -1.11 -13.62 -32.22
N LEU A 220 -0.44 -14.41 -31.35
CA LEU A 220 1.02 -14.49 -31.33
C LEU A 220 1.39 -15.96 -31.50
N PRO A 221 2.09 -16.35 -32.61
CA PRO A 221 2.56 -17.71 -32.79
C PRO A 221 3.68 -18.06 -31.81
N ALA A 222 3.71 -19.33 -31.46
CA ALA A 222 4.63 -19.98 -30.53
C ALA A 222 6.12 -19.80 -30.86
#